data_9f4946f2d8553b055c6ee2f15dab9f09
#
_entry.id   9f4946f2d8553b055c6ee2f15dab9f09
#
_cell.length_a   1.000
_cell.length_b   1.000
_cell.length_c   1.000
_cell.angle_alpha   90.00
_cell.angle_beta   90.00
_cell.angle_gamma   90.00
#
_symmetry.space_group_name_H-M   'P 1'
#
loop_
_entity.id
_entity.type
_entity.pdbx_description
1 polymer ?
#
loop_
_entity_poly.entity_id
_entity_poly.type
_entity_poly.pdbx_seq_one_letter_code
_entity_poly.pdbx_strand_id
1 'polypeptide(L)'
;MCYLTATFRSVQQAIPNSCPAKMLGPSQRLTLGLHALAGTQTITDLAGDFEVSRKFVYQQAATAQSALEETFAAEAADDHVLFQLPVTKAWLRQATLGLVLLCHSSYRGVREFCRDLLDVNMSEGTVHNIVQDAVDKARPYNQQQQLANVAIAGFDEIFQNRQPVLVGADVASSYCFLLSLEGQRDADTWGLRLLELQERGFAPKATIADFGTAMRAGQKLAMPGVPCRGDVFHALAEVTPVVTYLENRAYDAVAAQHKLEQKKANTKRQGQRTNALGQQARCAQQAEVKAVALADDVALLARWLNYDILAVSGLPYADRCALYDFIVAELKAREPLCPHRIGPVCTLLKNQRNVLLAFAPSNG
;
A
#
# COMPACT_ATOMS: atom_id res chain seq x y z
N MET A 1 -26.80 -50.61 47.92
CA MET A 1 -27.56 -51.30 46.85
C MET A 1 -28.93 -50.64 46.72
N CYS A 2 -29.13 -49.85 45.70
CA CYS A 2 -30.44 -49.43 45.19
C CYS A 2 -30.25 -49.00 43.74
N TYR A 3 -30.72 -49.86 42.86
CA TYR A 3 -30.74 -49.60 41.44
C TYR A 3 -32.00 -48.78 41.11
N LEU A 4 -31.81 -47.59 40.52
CA LEU A 4 -32.87 -46.81 39.92
C LEU A 4 -32.82 -47.03 38.39
N THR A 5 -33.76 -47.86 37.91
CA THR A 5 -34.07 -48.06 36.51
C THR A 5 -34.81 -46.85 35.97
N ALA A 6 -34.13 -46.04 35.15
CA ALA A 6 -34.76 -44.97 34.36
C ALA A 6 -35.33 -45.54 33.07
N THR A 7 -36.65 -45.59 32.96
CA THR A 7 -37.38 -45.90 31.74
C THR A 7 -37.25 -44.75 30.74
N PHE A 8 -36.55 -45.00 29.62
CA PHE A 8 -36.54 -44.10 28.47
C PHE A 8 -37.88 -44.18 27.73
N ARG A 9 -38.70 -43.14 27.85
CA ARG A 9 -39.78 -42.88 26.93
C ARG A 9 -39.23 -42.39 25.62
N SER A 10 -39.31 -43.13 24.55
CA SER A 10 -39.05 -42.71 23.18
C SER A 10 -40.08 -41.64 22.78
N VAL A 11 -39.64 -40.40 22.71
CA VAL A 11 -40.40 -39.35 22.05
C VAL A 11 -40.19 -39.54 20.55
N GLN A 12 -41.19 -40.10 19.86
CA GLN A 12 -41.28 -40.02 18.42
C GLN A 12 -41.44 -38.54 18.02
N GLN A 13 -40.36 -37.91 17.60
CA GLN A 13 -40.43 -36.63 16.91
C GLN A 13 -41.12 -36.87 15.54
N ALA A 14 -42.26 -36.23 15.37
CA ALA A 14 -42.94 -36.12 14.09
C ALA A 14 -41.98 -35.48 13.07
N ILE A 15 -41.58 -36.24 12.04
CA ILE A 15 -40.79 -35.75 10.92
C ILE A 15 -41.66 -34.71 10.18
N PRO A 16 -41.25 -33.46 10.02
CA PRO A 16 -42.00 -32.50 9.24
C PRO A 16 -42.09 -33.03 7.80
N ASN A 17 -43.28 -33.01 7.17
CA ASN A 17 -43.53 -33.34 5.77
C ASN A 17 -42.55 -32.59 4.85
N SER A 18 -41.35 -33.09 4.66
CA SER A 18 -40.37 -32.57 3.71
C SER A 18 -40.79 -33.02 2.32
N CYS A 19 -41.04 -32.07 1.43
CA CYS A 19 -41.37 -32.32 0.04
C CYS A 19 -40.32 -33.29 -0.56
N PRO A 20 -40.71 -34.48 -1.08
CA PRO A 20 -39.77 -35.49 -1.59
C PRO A 20 -38.75 -34.93 -2.60
N ALA A 21 -39.16 -33.96 -3.41
CA ALA A 21 -38.28 -33.26 -4.35
C ALA A 21 -37.10 -32.53 -3.68
N LYS A 22 -37.20 -32.12 -2.40
CA LYS A 22 -36.11 -31.51 -1.64
C LYS A 22 -35.12 -32.53 -1.09
N MET A 23 -35.53 -33.76 -0.95
CA MET A 23 -34.71 -34.86 -0.43
C MET A 23 -33.84 -35.53 -1.51
N LEU A 24 -34.14 -35.32 -2.81
CA LEU A 24 -33.33 -35.83 -3.90
C LEU A 24 -31.95 -35.15 -3.95
N GLY A 25 -30.91 -35.94 -3.83
CA GLY A 25 -29.52 -35.50 -3.98
C GLY A 25 -29.19 -35.10 -5.42
N PRO A 26 -28.07 -34.41 -5.63
CA PRO A 26 -27.64 -33.94 -6.97
C PRO A 26 -27.55 -35.05 -8.01
N SER A 27 -27.01 -36.22 -7.62
CA SER A 27 -26.88 -37.38 -8.50
C SER A 27 -28.25 -37.93 -8.95
N GLN A 28 -29.21 -38.02 -8.02
CA GLN A 28 -30.55 -38.50 -8.32
C GLN A 28 -31.31 -37.52 -9.24
N ARG A 29 -31.14 -36.21 -9.06
CA ARG A 29 -31.71 -35.19 -9.94
C ARG A 29 -31.12 -35.26 -11.34
N LEU A 30 -29.80 -35.49 -11.45
CA LEU A 30 -29.14 -35.70 -12.71
C LEU A 30 -29.68 -36.92 -13.44
N THR A 31 -29.76 -38.07 -12.77
CA THR A 31 -30.32 -39.31 -13.31
C THR A 31 -31.76 -39.10 -13.80
N LEU A 32 -32.61 -38.46 -13.00
CA LEU A 32 -34.00 -38.16 -13.35
C LEU A 32 -34.06 -37.26 -14.61
N GLY A 33 -33.24 -36.22 -14.69
CA GLY A 33 -33.17 -35.32 -15.86
C GLY A 33 -32.73 -36.05 -17.12
N LEU A 34 -31.68 -36.87 -17.04
CA LEU A 34 -31.17 -37.67 -18.16
C LEU A 34 -32.18 -38.69 -18.67
N HIS A 35 -32.85 -39.46 -17.78
CA HIS A 35 -33.88 -40.40 -18.19
C HIS A 35 -35.07 -39.71 -18.86
N ALA A 36 -35.45 -38.54 -18.37
CA ALA A 36 -36.54 -37.76 -18.95
C ALA A 36 -36.17 -37.23 -20.36
N LEU A 37 -34.92 -36.80 -20.57
CA LEU A 37 -34.42 -36.35 -21.88
C LEU A 37 -34.26 -37.50 -22.86
N ALA A 38 -33.72 -38.61 -22.40
CA ALA A 38 -33.51 -39.78 -23.23
C ALA A 38 -34.85 -40.50 -23.63
N GLY A 39 -35.97 -40.11 -23.00
CA GLY A 39 -37.27 -40.75 -23.26
C GLY A 39 -37.33 -42.21 -22.95
N THR A 40 -36.46 -42.71 -22.09
CA THR A 40 -36.36 -44.16 -21.72
C THR A 40 -37.52 -44.61 -20.87
N GLN A 41 -38.21 -43.71 -20.18
CA GLN A 41 -39.40 -43.93 -19.36
C GLN A 41 -40.36 -42.76 -19.56
N THR A 42 -41.66 -43.00 -19.29
CA THR A 42 -42.63 -41.90 -19.36
C THR A 42 -42.44 -40.92 -18.19
N ILE A 43 -42.79 -39.66 -18.39
CA ILE A 43 -42.73 -38.64 -17.32
C ILE A 43 -43.59 -39.06 -16.10
N THR A 44 -44.65 -39.78 -16.35
CA THR A 44 -45.56 -40.31 -15.29
C THR A 44 -44.89 -41.39 -14.45
N ASP A 45 -44.17 -42.30 -15.10
CA ASP A 45 -43.45 -43.38 -14.42
C ASP A 45 -42.28 -42.80 -13.62
N LEU A 46 -41.48 -41.93 -14.23
CA LEU A 46 -40.40 -41.24 -13.54
C LEU A 46 -40.89 -40.41 -12.33
N ALA A 47 -42.04 -39.75 -12.46
CA ALA A 47 -42.64 -39.03 -11.34
C ALA A 47 -43.06 -39.98 -10.19
N GLY A 48 -43.54 -41.18 -10.53
CA GLY A 48 -43.89 -42.26 -9.57
C GLY A 48 -42.63 -42.84 -8.91
N ASP A 49 -41.64 -43.25 -9.69
CA ASP A 49 -40.42 -43.91 -9.21
C ASP A 49 -39.60 -43.05 -8.24
N PHE A 50 -39.56 -41.72 -8.49
CA PHE A 50 -38.86 -40.77 -7.65
C PHE A 50 -39.78 -40.06 -6.64
N GLU A 51 -41.05 -40.42 -6.55
CA GLU A 51 -42.06 -39.80 -5.66
C GLU A 51 -42.13 -38.27 -5.78
N VAL A 52 -41.98 -37.72 -6.99
CA VAL A 52 -42.00 -36.29 -7.28
C VAL A 52 -43.12 -35.89 -8.22
N SER A 53 -43.40 -34.59 -8.32
CA SER A 53 -44.40 -34.10 -9.28
C SER A 53 -43.85 -34.14 -10.74
N ARG A 54 -44.75 -34.42 -11.71
CA ARG A 54 -44.39 -34.33 -13.14
C ARG A 54 -43.76 -32.99 -13.52
N LYS A 55 -44.19 -31.88 -12.88
CA LYS A 55 -43.61 -30.56 -13.05
C LYS A 55 -42.13 -30.54 -12.66
N PHE A 56 -41.76 -31.21 -11.57
CA PHE A 56 -40.37 -31.31 -11.12
C PHE A 56 -39.52 -32.13 -12.11
N VAL A 57 -40.08 -33.22 -12.68
CA VAL A 57 -39.39 -34.02 -13.72
C VAL A 57 -39.07 -33.14 -14.94
N TYR A 58 -40.05 -32.37 -15.44
CA TYR A 58 -39.82 -31.41 -16.53
C TYR A 58 -38.74 -30.35 -16.19
N GLN A 59 -38.74 -29.87 -14.96
CA GLN A 59 -37.72 -28.91 -14.53
C GLN A 59 -36.32 -29.52 -14.53
N GLN A 60 -36.17 -30.76 -14.09
CA GLN A 60 -34.87 -31.46 -14.12
C GLN A 60 -34.44 -31.76 -15.56
N ALA A 61 -35.36 -32.17 -16.44
CA ALA A 61 -35.08 -32.32 -17.87
C ALA A 61 -34.62 -31.06 -18.52
N ALA A 62 -35.33 -29.94 -18.30
CA ALA A 62 -34.91 -28.62 -18.83
C ALA A 62 -33.55 -28.17 -18.31
N THR A 63 -33.24 -28.40 -17.02
CA THR A 63 -31.93 -28.11 -16.44
C THR A 63 -30.82 -28.94 -17.08
N ALA A 64 -31.06 -30.27 -17.28
CA ALA A 64 -30.09 -31.16 -17.91
C ALA A 64 -29.87 -30.77 -19.41
N GLN A 65 -30.95 -30.44 -20.11
CA GLN A 65 -30.88 -29.99 -21.51
C GLN A 65 -30.06 -28.70 -21.63
N SER A 66 -30.35 -27.69 -20.82
CA SER A 66 -29.62 -26.41 -20.83
C SER A 66 -28.14 -26.63 -20.53
N ALA A 67 -27.78 -27.46 -19.57
CA ALA A 67 -26.38 -27.76 -19.25
C ALA A 67 -25.65 -28.46 -20.42
N LEU A 68 -26.35 -29.36 -21.13
CA LEU A 68 -25.81 -30.04 -22.32
C LEU A 68 -25.62 -29.02 -23.47
N GLU A 69 -26.64 -28.21 -23.74
CA GLU A 69 -26.57 -27.18 -24.77
C GLU A 69 -25.41 -26.18 -24.52
N GLU A 70 -25.23 -25.77 -23.27
CA GLU A 70 -24.13 -24.90 -22.85
C GLU A 70 -22.75 -25.56 -23.04
N THR A 71 -22.64 -26.86 -22.70
CA THR A 71 -21.40 -27.65 -22.84
C THR A 71 -21.02 -27.88 -24.30
N PHE A 72 -22.00 -28.06 -25.18
CA PHE A 72 -21.80 -28.28 -26.62
C PHE A 72 -21.94 -27.02 -27.48
N ALA A 73 -22.23 -25.86 -26.90
CA ALA A 73 -22.20 -24.60 -27.61
C ALA A 73 -20.76 -24.36 -28.14
N ALA A 74 -20.66 -24.05 -29.44
CA ALA A 74 -19.38 -23.72 -30.03
C ALA A 74 -18.82 -22.47 -29.36
N GLU A 75 -17.67 -22.58 -28.70
CA GLU A 75 -16.93 -21.43 -28.20
C GLU A 75 -16.60 -20.51 -29.38
N ALA A 76 -16.99 -19.26 -29.29
CA ALA A 76 -16.57 -18.24 -30.25
C ALA A 76 -15.02 -18.17 -30.19
N ALA A 77 -14.36 -18.24 -31.35
CA ALA A 77 -12.91 -18.45 -31.47
C ALA A 77 -12.02 -17.36 -30.79
N ASP A 78 -12.59 -16.24 -30.34
CA ASP A 78 -11.89 -15.10 -29.74
C ASP A 78 -12.08 -14.96 -28.21
N ASP A 79 -12.93 -15.77 -27.57
CA ASP A 79 -13.25 -15.62 -26.15
C ASP A 79 -12.94 -16.91 -25.37
N HIS A 80 -11.65 -17.25 -25.29
CA HIS A 80 -11.20 -18.44 -24.58
C HIS A 80 -11.36 -18.25 -23.06
N VAL A 81 -12.34 -18.95 -22.46
CA VAL A 81 -12.55 -18.94 -21.01
C VAL A 81 -11.33 -19.56 -20.32
N LEU A 82 -10.52 -18.74 -19.64
CA LEU A 82 -9.35 -19.21 -18.92
C LEU A 82 -9.71 -20.04 -17.69
N PHE A 83 -10.76 -19.63 -16.97
CA PHE A 83 -11.31 -20.33 -15.80
C PHE A 83 -12.70 -19.82 -15.47
N GLN A 84 -13.48 -20.63 -14.76
CA GLN A 84 -14.79 -20.25 -14.23
C GLN A 84 -14.65 -19.91 -12.74
N LEU A 85 -15.14 -18.72 -12.33
CA LEU A 85 -15.12 -18.28 -10.94
C LEU A 85 -16.53 -18.32 -10.35
N PRO A 86 -16.79 -19.14 -9.31
CA PRO A 86 -18.08 -19.13 -8.64
C PRO A 86 -18.24 -17.85 -7.79
N VAL A 87 -19.07 -16.92 -8.24
CA VAL A 87 -19.36 -15.68 -7.51
C VAL A 87 -20.35 -15.97 -6.39
N THR A 88 -19.84 -16.16 -5.17
CA THR A 88 -20.63 -16.35 -3.97
C THR A 88 -20.73 -15.08 -3.14
N LYS A 89 -21.67 -15.02 -2.17
CA LYS A 89 -21.74 -13.90 -1.22
C LYS A 89 -20.43 -13.73 -0.43
N ALA A 90 -19.76 -14.82 -0.08
CA ALA A 90 -18.47 -14.77 0.61
C ALA A 90 -17.38 -14.20 -0.29
N TRP A 91 -17.32 -14.63 -1.54
CA TRP A 91 -16.40 -14.09 -2.53
C TRP A 91 -16.63 -12.61 -2.78
N LEU A 92 -17.90 -12.15 -2.94
CA LEU A 92 -18.25 -10.73 -3.11
C LEU A 92 -17.80 -9.89 -1.92
N ARG A 93 -17.92 -10.40 -0.69
CA ARG A 93 -17.40 -9.70 0.50
C ARG A 93 -15.89 -9.55 0.43
N GLN A 94 -15.14 -10.59 0.08
CA GLN A 94 -13.70 -10.56 -0.07
C GLN A 94 -13.26 -9.63 -1.20
N ALA A 95 -13.92 -9.71 -2.36
CA ALA A 95 -13.66 -8.81 -3.49
C ALA A 95 -13.93 -7.35 -3.12
N THR A 96 -15.02 -7.06 -2.41
CA THR A 96 -15.33 -5.71 -1.89
C THR A 96 -14.22 -5.19 -0.99
N LEU A 97 -13.75 -6.00 -0.03
CA LEU A 97 -12.65 -5.61 0.86
C LEU A 97 -11.34 -5.40 0.08
N GLY A 98 -11.03 -6.28 -0.88
CA GLY A 98 -9.86 -6.14 -1.74
C GLY A 98 -9.91 -4.85 -2.57
N LEU A 99 -11.05 -4.54 -3.18
CA LEU A 99 -11.22 -3.30 -3.96
C LEU A 99 -11.05 -2.05 -3.08
N VAL A 100 -11.62 -2.04 -1.88
CA VAL A 100 -11.51 -0.88 -0.97
C VAL A 100 -10.11 -0.76 -0.38
N LEU A 101 -9.54 -1.84 0.17
CA LEU A 101 -8.32 -1.79 0.98
C LEU A 101 -7.04 -1.89 0.16
N LEU A 102 -7.03 -2.66 -0.95
CA LEU A 102 -5.85 -2.85 -1.79
C LEU A 102 -5.85 -1.94 -3.01
N CYS A 103 -7.02 -1.78 -3.65
CA CYS A 103 -7.17 -0.97 -4.86
C CYS A 103 -7.57 0.48 -4.57
N HIS A 104 -7.80 0.84 -3.29
CA HIS A 104 -8.21 2.17 -2.85
C HIS A 104 -9.48 2.70 -3.55
N SER A 105 -10.38 1.78 -3.95
CA SER A 105 -11.62 2.15 -4.64
C SER A 105 -12.60 2.81 -3.69
N SER A 106 -13.29 3.84 -4.17
CA SER A 106 -14.43 4.41 -3.45
C SER A 106 -15.59 3.42 -3.37
N TYR A 107 -16.48 3.56 -2.40
CA TYR A 107 -17.68 2.72 -2.28
C TYR A 107 -18.55 2.77 -3.53
N ARG A 108 -18.62 3.95 -4.17
CA ARG A 108 -19.28 4.12 -5.47
C ARG A 108 -18.58 3.32 -6.57
N GLY A 109 -17.25 3.34 -6.63
CA GLY A 109 -16.47 2.56 -7.60
C GLY A 109 -16.70 1.05 -7.44
N VAL A 110 -16.74 0.56 -6.19
CA VAL A 110 -17.07 -0.86 -5.92
C VAL A 110 -18.47 -1.22 -6.41
N ARG A 111 -19.47 -0.33 -6.17
CA ARG A 111 -20.83 -0.53 -6.65
C ARG A 111 -20.89 -0.63 -8.17
N GLU A 112 -20.20 0.29 -8.87
CA GLU A 112 -20.15 0.31 -10.33
C GLU A 112 -19.43 -0.93 -10.88
N PHE A 113 -18.31 -1.34 -10.29
CA PHE A 113 -17.62 -2.58 -10.63
C PHE A 113 -18.52 -3.82 -10.52
N CYS A 114 -19.25 -3.96 -9.41
CA CYS A 114 -20.13 -5.11 -9.20
C CYS A 114 -21.30 -5.11 -10.22
N ARG A 115 -21.87 -3.95 -10.53
CA ARG A 115 -22.93 -3.82 -11.51
C ARG A 115 -22.46 -4.15 -12.92
N ASP A 116 -21.35 -3.52 -13.35
CA ASP A 116 -20.95 -3.51 -14.76
C ASP A 116 -20.20 -4.78 -15.19
N LEU A 117 -19.48 -5.43 -14.26
CA LEU A 117 -18.67 -6.61 -14.57
C LEU A 117 -19.27 -7.92 -14.03
N LEU A 118 -20.13 -7.86 -13.03
CA LEU A 118 -20.67 -9.06 -12.38
C LEU A 118 -22.19 -9.15 -12.44
N ASP A 119 -22.85 -8.13 -13.01
CA ASP A 119 -24.34 -7.97 -12.99
C ASP A 119 -24.94 -8.11 -11.57
N VAL A 120 -24.18 -7.65 -10.55
CA VAL A 120 -24.60 -7.71 -9.15
C VAL A 120 -24.92 -6.31 -8.65
N ASN A 121 -26.19 -6.06 -8.31
CA ASN A 121 -26.61 -4.82 -7.70
C ASN A 121 -26.24 -4.77 -6.21
N MET A 122 -25.29 -3.92 -5.87
CA MET A 122 -24.83 -3.66 -4.50
C MET A 122 -25.00 -2.17 -4.17
N SER A 123 -25.58 -1.85 -3.01
CA SER A 123 -25.68 -0.45 -2.56
C SER A 123 -24.37 0.01 -1.89
N GLU A 124 -24.11 1.31 -1.89
CA GLU A 124 -22.97 1.88 -1.13
C GLU A 124 -23.07 1.58 0.37
N GLY A 125 -24.30 1.54 0.92
CA GLY A 125 -24.54 1.09 2.30
C GLY A 125 -24.14 -0.36 2.54
N THR A 126 -24.34 -1.25 1.55
CA THR A 126 -23.89 -2.65 1.64
C THR A 126 -22.35 -2.71 1.66
N VAL A 127 -21.67 -1.93 0.81
CA VAL A 127 -20.20 -1.82 0.82
C VAL A 127 -19.70 -1.31 2.16
N HIS A 128 -20.31 -0.25 2.69
CA HIS A 128 -19.99 0.30 4.01
C HIS A 128 -20.13 -0.76 5.12
N ASN A 129 -21.25 -1.48 5.14
CA ASN A 129 -21.50 -2.52 6.15
C ASN A 129 -20.48 -3.67 6.07
N ILE A 130 -20.05 -4.05 4.87
CA ILE A 130 -19.01 -5.07 4.69
C ILE A 130 -17.67 -4.59 5.28
N VAL A 131 -17.30 -3.34 5.02
CA VAL A 131 -16.07 -2.75 5.57
C VAL A 131 -16.16 -2.62 7.09
N GLN A 132 -17.31 -2.14 7.61
CA GLN A 132 -17.51 -2.00 9.05
C GLN A 132 -17.45 -3.36 9.79
N ASP A 133 -18.08 -4.39 9.25
CA ASP A 133 -18.01 -5.75 9.80
C ASP A 133 -16.56 -6.29 9.81
N ALA A 134 -15.76 -5.95 8.80
CA ALA A 134 -14.34 -6.30 8.76
C ALA A 134 -13.54 -5.55 9.84
N VAL A 135 -13.80 -4.25 10.05
CA VAL A 135 -13.20 -3.44 11.12
C VAL A 135 -13.52 -4.02 12.50
N ASP A 136 -14.79 -4.35 12.74
CA ASP A 136 -15.23 -4.89 14.03
C ASP A 136 -14.59 -6.27 14.32
N LYS A 137 -14.34 -7.09 13.29
CA LYS A 137 -13.61 -8.35 13.42
C LYS A 137 -12.11 -8.18 13.57
N ALA A 138 -11.52 -7.19 12.89
CA ALA A 138 -10.08 -6.92 12.97
C ALA A 138 -9.67 -6.34 14.32
N ARG A 139 -10.51 -5.56 14.96
CA ARG A 139 -10.20 -4.88 16.23
C ARG A 139 -9.76 -5.83 17.34
N PRO A 140 -10.54 -6.86 17.74
CA PRO A 140 -10.10 -7.80 18.78
C PRO A 140 -8.87 -8.61 18.34
N TYR A 141 -8.77 -8.95 17.06
CA TYR A 141 -7.59 -9.62 16.53
C TYR A 141 -6.33 -8.77 16.71
N ASN A 142 -6.36 -7.50 16.33
CA ASN A 142 -5.23 -6.58 16.48
C ASN A 142 -4.88 -6.33 17.94
N GLN A 143 -5.88 -6.23 18.83
CA GLN A 143 -5.65 -6.03 20.27
C GLN A 143 -4.96 -7.24 20.93
N GLN A 144 -5.19 -8.44 20.46
CA GLN A 144 -4.60 -9.68 20.98
C GLN A 144 -3.18 -9.94 20.46
N GLN A 145 -2.73 -9.23 19.41
CA GLN A 145 -1.40 -9.44 18.85
C GLN A 145 -0.32 -9.02 19.85
N GLN A 146 0.56 -9.95 20.17
CA GLN A 146 1.74 -9.69 20.97
C GLN A 146 2.82 -9.01 20.11
N LEU A 147 3.46 -7.98 20.66
CA LEU A 147 4.43 -7.16 19.94
C LEU A 147 5.89 -7.47 20.34
N ALA A 148 6.10 -8.53 21.11
CA ALA A 148 7.45 -8.94 21.57
C ALA A 148 8.40 -9.30 20.42
N ASN A 149 7.86 -9.68 19.25
CA ASN A 149 8.65 -10.02 18.07
C ASN A 149 9.06 -8.80 17.23
N VAL A 150 8.58 -7.60 17.53
CA VAL A 150 8.96 -6.37 16.83
C VAL A 150 10.36 -5.97 17.27
N ALA A 151 11.34 -6.29 16.45
CA ALA A 151 12.73 -5.98 16.75
C ALA A 151 13.12 -4.54 16.40
N ILE A 152 12.62 -4.02 15.28
CA ILE A 152 12.83 -2.64 14.83
C ILE A 152 11.49 -2.07 14.43
N ALA A 153 11.10 -0.96 15.04
CA ALA A 153 9.84 -0.28 14.76
C ALA A 153 10.07 1.01 13.98
N GLY A 154 9.32 1.20 12.90
CA GLY A 154 9.23 2.47 12.18
C GLY A 154 8.06 3.29 12.70
N PHE A 155 8.26 4.59 12.94
CA PHE A 155 7.22 5.52 13.34
C PHE A 155 7.14 6.71 12.39
N ASP A 156 5.91 7.14 12.11
CA ASP A 156 5.62 8.28 11.24
C ASP A 156 4.30 8.93 11.64
N GLU A 157 4.00 10.09 11.07
CA GLU A 157 2.76 10.81 11.23
C GLU A 157 2.12 11.06 9.87
N ILE A 158 0.86 10.67 9.72
CA ILE A 158 0.05 11.03 8.57
C ILE A 158 -1.09 11.95 9.02
N PHE A 159 -1.70 12.67 8.10
CA PHE A 159 -2.78 13.59 8.43
C PHE A 159 -4.08 13.21 7.72
N GLN A 160 -5.16 13.08 8.50
CA GLN A 160 -6.50 12.91 7.99
C GLN A 160 -7.36 14.10 8.42
N ASN A 161 -7.88 14.86 7.47
CA ASN A 161 -8.69 16.06 7.76
C ASN A 161 -8.01 17.03 8.75
N ARG A 162 -6.70 17.24 8.62
CA ARG A 162 -5.84 18.05 9.49
C ARG A 162 -5.62 17.50 10.91
N GLN A 163 -6.13 16.32 11.21
CA GLN A 163 -5.84 15.63 12.47
C GLN A 163 -4.66 14.67 12.27
N PRO A 164 -3.69 14.65 13.20
CA PRO A 164 -2.58 13.72 13.12
C PRO A 164 -3.04 12.29 13.39
N VAL A 165 -2.53 11.37 12.60
CA VAL A 165 -2.65 9.94 12.84
C VAL A 165 -1.25 9.42 13.11
N LEU A 166 -1.02 8.93 14.32
CA LEU A 166 0.25 8.32 14.70
C LEU A 166 0.31 6.92 14.10
N VAL A 167 1.41 6.62 13.42
CA VAL A 167 1.62 5.35 12.73
C VAL A 167 2.84 4.65 13.32
N GLY A 168 2.71 3.35 13.59
CA GLY A 168 3.82 2.50 13.97
C GLY A 168 3.76 1.17 13.23
N ALA A 169 4.87 0.76 12.62
CA ALA A 169 4.96 -0.47 11.87
C ALA A 169 6.24 -1.24 12.20
N ASP A 170 6.16 -2.57 12.17
CA ASP A 170 7.33 -3.43 12.21
C ASP A 170 8.06 -3.40 10.87
N VAL A 171 9.33 -3.02 10.90
CA VAL A 171 10.15 -2.87 9.69
C VAL A 171 10.34 -4.19 8.95
N ALA A 172 10.37 -5.31 9.67
CA ALA A 172 10.62 -6.62 9.07
C ALA A 172 9.39 -7.20 8.37
N SER A 173 8.22 -7.11 9.00
CA SER A 173 6.96 -7.71 8.50
C SER A 173 6.03 -6.71 7.82
N SER A 174 6.29 -5.41 7.93
CA SER A 174 5.39 -4.32 7.53
C SER A 174 4.05 -4.33 8.30
N TYR A 175 3.96 -5.05 9.42
CA TYR A 175 2.76 -5.07 10.24
C TYR A 175 2.56 -3.71 10.93
N CYS A 176 1.47 -3.03 10.60
CA CYS A 176 1.07 -1.79 11.25
C CYS A 176 0.41 -2.11 12.60
N PHE A 177 1.15 -1.94 13.69
CA PHE A 177 0.68 -2.22 15.05
C PHE A 177 0.12 -0.99 15.79
N LEU A 178 0.39 0.20 15.29
CA LEU A 178 -0.15 1.47 15.76
C LEU A 178 -0.75 2.25 14.59
N LEU A 179 -2.01 2.61 14.71
CA LEU A 179 -2.70 3.55 13.83
C LEU A 179 -3.71 4.30 14.70
N SER A 180 -3.35 5.48 15.18
CA SER A 180 -4.15 6.22 16.18
C SER A 180 -4.41 7.64 15.71
N LEU A 181 -5.70 7.98 15.54
CA LEU A 181 -6.15 9.34 15.27
C LEU A 181 -6.13 10.15 16.57
N GLU A 182 -5.37 11.25 16.58
CA GLU A 182 -5.13 12.02 17.79
C GLU A 182 -5.59 13.48 17.64
N GLY A 183 -5.84 14.11 18.77
CA GLY A 183 -6.09 15.56 18.80
C GLY A 183 -4.80 16.38 18.70
N GLN A 184 -3.68 15.82 19.16
CA GLN A 184 -2.37 16.44 19.19
C GLN A 184 -1.29 15.41 18.83
N ARG A 185 -0.07 15.90 18.53
CA ARG A 185 1.09 15.06 18.19
C ARG A 185 2.31 15.45 19.02
N ASP A 186 2.09 15.85 20.24
CA ASP A 186 3.14 16.24 21.17
C ASP A 186 3.85 15.02 21.81
N ALA A 187 4.87 15.30 22.61
CA ALA A 187 5.67 14.26 23.27
C ALA A 187 4.84 13.39 24.24
N ASP A 188 3.85 13.97 24.90
CA ASP A 188 3.01 13.26 25.87
C ASP A 188 2.08 12.29 25.15
N THR A 189 1.47 12.71 24.04
CA THR A 189 0.62 11.84 23.19
C THR A 189 1.43 10.66 22.66
N TRP A 190 2.60 10.89 22.09
CA TRP A 190 3.48 9.82 21.65
C TRP A 190 3.92 8.91 22.81
N GLY A 191 4.32 9.51 23.95
CA GLY A 191 4.72 8.77 25.14
C GLY A 191 3.63 7.82 25.64
N LEU A 192 2.39 8.32 25.73
CA LEU A 192 1.24 7.52 26.16
C LEU A 192 1.01 6.31 25.22
N ARG A 193 0.99 6.55 23.91
CA ARG A 193 0.79 5.45 22.95
C ARG A 193 1.90 4.41 23.00
N LEU A 194 3.14 4.82 23.19
CA LEU A 194 4.26 3.90 23.36
C LEU A 194 4.16 3.07 24.65
N LEU A 195 3.70 3.66 25.76
CA LEU A 195 3.43 2.93 27.01
C LEU A 195 2.31 1.90 26.83
N GLU A 196 1.20 2.25 26.15
CA GLU A 196 0.12 1.31 25.82
C GLU A 196 0.63 0.12 24.96
N LEU A 197 1.56 0.36 24.03
CA LEU A 197 2.17 -0.72 23.26
C LEU A 197 3.02 -1.64 24.14
N GLN A 198 3.72 -1.11 25.14
CA GLN A 198 4.51 -1.94 26.08
C GLN A 198 3.64 -2.92 26.85
N GLU A 199 2.39 -2.60 27.17
CA GLU A 199 1.44 -3.53 27.79
C GLU A 199 1.18 -4.77 26.93
N ARG A 200 1.41 -4.65 25.61
CA ARG A 200 1.31 -5.73 24.62
C ARG A 200 2.68 -6.40 24.33
N GLY A 201 3.65 -6.19 25.20
CA GLY A 201 4.99 -6.77 25.07
C GLY A 201 5.92 -6.04 24.09
N PHE A 202 5.59 -4.81 23.67
CA PHE A 202 6.42 -4.03 22.75
C PHE A 202 7.75 -3.62 23.43
N ALA A 203 8.85 -4.19 22.98
CA ALA A 203 10.19 -3.92 23.49
C ALA A 203 11.23 -3.98 22.35
N PRO A 204 11.19 -3.01 21.41
CA PRO A 204 12.06 -3.03 20.24
C PRO A 204 13.52 -2.78 20.63
N LYS A 205 14.46 -3.35 19.88
CA LYS A 205 15.90 -3.09 20.02
C LYS A 205 16.29 -1.69 19.52
N ALA A 206 15.55 -1.15 18.57
CA ALA A 206 15.72 0.18 18.02
C ALA A 206 14.41 0.66 17.38
N THR A 207 14.27 1.97 17.24
CA THR A 207 13.21 2.59 16.45
C THR A 207 13.80 3.41 15.31
N ILE A 208 12.99 3.65 14.29
CA ILE A 208 13.29 4.54 13.16
C ILE A 208 12.17 5.57 13.09
N ALA A 209 12.52 6.83 13.02
CA ALA A 209 11.54 7.91 12.85
C ALA A 209 12.15 9.08 12.07
N ASP A 210 11.28 9.96 11.60
CA ASP A 210 11.68 11.25 11.09
C ASP A 210 12.46 12.09 12.12
N PHE A 211 12.79 13.31 11.79
CA PHE A 211 13.51 14.22 12.69
C PHE A 211 12.56 15.02 13.59
N GLY A 212 11.30 14.65 13.67
CA GLY A 212 10.29 15.27 14.52
C GLY A 212 10.67 15.21 16.00
N THR A 213 10.66 16.38 16.66
CA THR A 213 11.10 16.48 18.06
C THR A 213 10.13 15.83 19.04
N ALA A 214 8.82 15.89 18.74
CA ALA A 214 7.77 15.39 19.62
C ALA A 214 7.81 13.87 19.77
N MET A 215 7.85 13.13 18.66
CA MET A 215 7.95 11.68 18.69
C MET A 215 9.22 11.20 19.41
N ARG A 216 10.37 11.82 19.12
CA ARG A 216 11.64 11.46 19.75
C ARG A 216 11.66 11.76 21.25
N ALA A 217 11.04 12.87 21.67
CA ALA A 217 10.87 13.21 23.08
C ALA A 217 9.93 12.23 23.78
N GLY A 218 8.78 11.90 23.19
CA GLY A 218 7.83 10.90 23.71
C GLY A 218 8.48 9.52 23.85
N GLN A 219 9.26 9.08 22.86
CA GLN A 219 10.01 7.84 22.95
C GLN A 219 11.04 7.87 24.08
N LYS A 220 11.78 8.96 24.24
CA LYS A 220 12.77 9.07 25.31
C LYS A 220 12.12 8.98 26.70
N LEU A 221 10.89 9.46 26.84
CA LEU A 221 10.11 9.32 28.07
C LEU A 221 9.64 7.89 28.31
N ALA A 222 9.05 7.25 27.30
CA ALA A 222 8.48 5.91 27.41
C ALA A 222 9.55 4.81 27.37
N MET A 223 10.62 4.96 26.57
CA MET A 223 11.64 3.94 26.31
C MET A 223 13.05 4.56 26.31
N PRO A 224 13.56 5.07 27.44
CA PRO A 224 14.83 5.82 27.49
C PRO A 224 16.06 5.03 27.05
N GLY A 225 16.01 3.69 27.14
CA GLY A 225 17.12 2.80 26.73
C GLY A 225 17.09 2.38 25.27
N VAL A 226 16.05 2.74 24.50
CA VAL A 226 15.90 2.30 23.10
C VAL A 226 16.43 3.40 22.16
N PRO A 227 17.43 3.10 21.31
CA PRO A 227 17.95 4.09 20.38
C PRO A 227 16.94 4.43 19.30
N CYS A 228 16.71 5.74 19.04
CA CYS A 228 15.89 6.24 17.96
C CYS A 228 16.81 6.64 16.79
N ARG A 229 16.76 5.87 15.72
CA ARG A 229 17.53 6.11 14.49
C ARG A 229 16.79 7.10 13.58
N GLY A 230 17.54 7.79 12.71
CA GLY A 230 16.97 8.67 11.69
C GLY A 230 16.42 7.89 10.52
N ASP A 231 15.31 8.37 9.99
CA ASP A 231 14.78 7.84 8.73
C ASP A 231 15.60 8.42 7.56
N VAL A 232 16.28 7.52 6.85
CA VAL A 232 17.06 7.83 5.66
C VAL A 232 16.20 8.40 4.54
N PHE A 233 14.98 7.90 4.39
CA PHE A 233 14.05 8.39 3.36
C PHE A 233 13.75 9.88 3.55
N HIS A 234 13.47 10.31 4.76
CA HIS A 234 13.21 11.72 5.06
C HIS A 234 14.44 12.60 4.82
N ALA A 235 15.65 12.11 5.11
CA ALA A 235 16.87 12.84 4.78
C ALA A 235 17.05 13.03 3.27
N LEU A 236 16.80 11.98 2.49
CA LEU A 236 16.89 12.05 1.03
C LEU A 236 15.75 12.86 0.41
N ALA A 237 14.56 12.84 1.01
CA ALA A 237 13.43 13.68 0.59
C ALA A 237 13.72 15.20 0.72
N GLU A 238 14.59 15.59 1.64
CA GLU A 238 15.05 16.99 1.75
C GLU A 238 16.18 17.34 0.76
N VAL A 239 17.03 16.38 0.40
CA VAL A 239 18.15 16.58 -0.53
C VAL A 239 17.70 16.60 -1.98
N THR A 240 16.84 15.67 -2.38
CA THR A 240 16.40 15.47 -3.78
C THR A 240 15.79 16.72 -4.42
N PRO A 241 14.90 17.50 -3.75
CA PRO A 241 14.36 18.72 -4.33
C PRO A 241 15.41 19.80 -4.60
N VAL A 242 16.52 19.80 -3.85
CA VAL A 242 17.62 20.74 -4.08
C VAL A 242 18.36 20.37 -5.37
N VAL A 243 18.65 19.09 -5.57
CA VAL A 243 19.26 18.59 -6.82
C VAL A 243 18.38 18.97 -8.01
N THR A 244 17.10 18.60 -7.99
CA THR A 244 16.14 18.90 -9.06
C THR A 244 16.04 20.41 -9.34
N TYR A 245 16.02 21.23 -8.30
CA TYR A 245 16.00 22.69 -8.47
C TYR A 245 17.25 23.21 -9.18
N LEU A 246 18.44 22.73 -8.81
CA LEU A 246 19.70 23.17 -9.41
C LEU A 246 19.84 22.66 -10.85
N GLU A 247 19.42 21.44 -11.15
CA GLU A 247 19.36 20.91 -12.51
C GLU A 247 18.44 21.76 -13.41
N ASN A 248 17.22 22.05 -12.95
CA ASN A 248 16.30 22.92 -13.70
C ASN A 248 16.92 24.32 -13.95
N ARG A 249 17.59 24.90 -12.96
CA ARG A 249 18.28 26.16 -13.11
C ARG A 249 19.45 26.08 -14.12
N ALA A 250 20.15 24.97 -14.16
CA ALA A 250 21.20 24.73 -15.17
C ALA A 250 20.60 24.62 -16.57
N TYR A 251 19.50 23.88 -16.76
CA TYR A 251 18.78 23.80 -18.04
C TYR A 251 18.27 25.16 -18.50
N ASP A 252 17.73 25.97 -17.60
CA ASP A 252 17.30 27.36 -17.91
C ASP A 252 18.46 28.23 -18.38
N ALA A 253 19.64 28.11 -17.74
CA ALA A 253 20.84 28.85 -18.12
C ALA A 253 21.34 28.41 -19.50
N VAL A 254 21.37 27.11 -19.81
CA VAL A 254 21.70 26.56 -21.13
C VAL A 254 20.77 27.11 -22.21
N ALA A 255 19.46 27.06 -21.95
CA ALA A 255 18.43 27.54 -22.87
C ALA A 255 18.55 29.04 -23.13
N ALA A 256 18.85 29.84 -22.08
CA ALA A 256 19.04 31.27 -22.20
C ALA A 256 20.29 31.62 -23.05
N GLN A 257 21.39 30.90 -22.80
CA GLN A 257 22.63 31.06 -23.59
C GLN A 257 22.37 30.72 -25.06
N HIS A 258 21.78 29.57 -25.35
CA HIS A 258 21.47 29.16 -26.72
C HIS A 258 20.56 30.15 -27.46
N LYS A 259 19.53 30.67 -26.78
CA LYS A 259 18.64 31.71 -27.34
C LYS A 259 19.40 33.01 -27.71
N LEU A 260 20.36 33.42 -26.88
CA LEU A 260 21.20 34.60 -27.15
C LEU A 260 22.14 34.38 -28.32
N GLU A 261 22.75 33.18 -28.43
CA GLU A 261 23.61 32.86 -29.59
C GLU A 261 22.81 32.78 -30.90
N GLN A 262 21.61 32.21 -30.89
CA GLN A 262 20.70 32.22 -32.06
C GLN A 262 20.33 33.65 -32.45
N LYS A 263 19.98 34.51 -31.48
CA LYS A 263 19.64 35.90 -31.74
C LYS A 263 20.84 36.66 -32.33
N LYS A 264 22.05 36.46 -31.80
CA LYS A 264 23.28 37.03 -32.30
C LYS A 264 23.58 36.55 -33.73
N ALA A 265 23.43 35.27 -34.04
CA ALA A 265 23.62 34.72 -35.38
C ALA A 265 22.64 35.31 -36.40
N ASN A 266 21.37 35.44 -36.04
CA ASN A 266 20.34 36.04 -36.90
C ASN A 266 20.60 37.52 -37.16
N THR A 267 20.97 38.30 -36.12
CA THR A 267 21.30 39.73 -36.23
C THR A 267 22.54 39.94 -37.15
N LYS A 268 23.54 39.04 -37.04
CA LYS A 268 24.70 39.04 -37.91
C LYS A 268 24.34 38.77 -39.37
N ARG A 269 23.43 37.82 -39.64
CA ARG A 269 22.95 37.53 -41.00
C ARG A 269 22.23 38.72 -41.63
N GLN A 270 21.60 39.56 -40.82
CA GLN A 270 20.93 40.80 -41.25
C GLN A 270 21.90 41.98 -41.44
N GLY A 271 23.22 41.77 -41.33
CA GLY A 271 24.22 42.83 -41.48
C GLY A 271 24.25 43.85 -40.34
N GLN A 272 23.58 43.58 -39.21
CA GLN A 272 23.48 44.49 -38.08
C GLN A 272 24.67 44.29 -37.09
N ARG A 273 24.99 45.34 -36.29
CA ARG A 273 26.03 45.26 -35.26
C ARG A 273 25.62 44.36 -34.12
N THR A 274 26.52 43.45 -33.70
CA THR A 274 26.25 42.43 -32.66
C THR A 274 27.05 42.59 -31.37
N ASN A 275 27.74 43.73 -31.17
CA ASN A 275 28.64 43.92 -30.02
C ASN A 275 27.94 43.75 -28.66
N ALA A 276 26.76 44.35 -28.48
CA ALA A 276 25.98 44.26 -27.24
C ALA A 276 25.48 42.82 -27.01
N LEU A 277 24.97 42.16 -28.08
CA LEU A 277 24.54 40.75 -28.02
C LEU A 277 25.73 39.83 -27.74
N GLY A 278 26.92 40.11 -28.27
CA GLY A 278 28.14 39.36 -27.97
C GLY A 278 28.59 39.46 -26.51
N GLN A 279 28.38 40.61 -25.87
CA GLN A 279 28.63 40.77 -24.44
C GLN A 279 27.59 40.00 -23.60
N GLN A 280 26.30 40.13 -23.93
CA GLN A 280 25.22 39.37 -23.27
C GLN A 280 25.42 37.88 -23.39
N ALA A 281 25.77 37.36 -24.58
CA ALA A 281 26.04 35.93 -24.79
C ALA A 281 27.24 35.44 -23.96
N ARG A 282 28.30 36.22 -23.82
CA ARG A 282 29.43 35.88 -22.93
C ARG A 282 29.04 35.83 -21.46
N CYS A 283 28.24 36.78 -20.99
CA CYS A 283 27.72 36.75 -19.62
C CYS A 283 26.81 35.54 -19.38
N ALA A 284 25.93 35.22 -20.34
CA ALA A 284 25.07 34.06 -20.27
C ALA A 284 25.87 32.75 -20.26
N GLN A 285 26.91 32.61 -21.07
CA GLN A 285 27.83 31.49 -21.08
C GLN A 285 28.54 31.30 -19.73
N GLN A 286 29.00 32.38 -19.11
CA GLN A 286 29.58 32.28 -17.77
C GLN A 286 28.56 31.88 -16.70
N ALA A 287 27.31 32.34 -16.81
CA ALA A 287 26.23 31.94 -15.92
C ALA A 287 25.87 30.47 -16.11
N GLU A 288 25.81 29.99 -17.36
CA GLU A 288 25.60 28.59 -17.71
C GLU A 288 26.65 27.68 -17.08
N VAL A 289 27.95 27.96 -17.32
CA VAL A 289 29.07 27.18 -16.77
C VAL A 289 28.97 27.09 -15.25
N LYS A 290 28.66 28.20 -14.56
CA LYS A 290 28.51 28.20 -13.11
C LYS A 290 27.29 27.41 -12.64
N ALA A 291 26.18 27.52 -13.35
CA ALA A 291 24.93 26.80 -12.98
C ALA A 291 25.07 25.30 -13.18
N VAL A 292 25.65 24.86 -14.32
CA VAL A 292 25.92 23.45 -14.62
C VAL A 292 26.89 22.87 -13.60
N ALA A 293 28.04 23.53 -13.34
CA ALA A 293 28.99 23.03 -12.37
C ALA A 293 28.39 22.87 -10.96
N LEU A 294 27.57 23.83 -10.52
CA LEU A 294 26.89 23.72 -9.22
C LEU A 294 25.90 22.57 -9.18
N ALA A 295 25.12 22.35 -10.25
CA ALA A 295 24.16 21.27 -10.33
C ALA A 295 24.87 19.91 -10.33
N ASP A 296 25.92 19.74 -11.12
CA ASP A 296 26.71 18.51 -11.21
C ASP A 296 27.37 18.17 -9.87
N ASP A 297 27.97 19.16 -9.22
CA ASP A 297 28.63 18.99 -7.93
C ASP A 297 27.63 18.52 -6.85
N VAL A 298 26.49 19.21 -6.73
CA VAL A 298 25.48 18.85 -5.72
C VAL A 298 24.82 17.52 -6.03
N ALA A 299 24.56 17.20 -7.30
CA ALA A 299 24.06 15.91 -7.73
C ALA A 299 25.03 14.77 -7.38
N LEU A 300 26.33 14.97 -7.57
CA LEU A 300 27.35 14.01 -7.20
C LEU A 300 27.42 13.80 -5.69
N LEU A 301 27.39 14.86 -4.89
CA LEU A 301 27.38 14.77 -3.43
C LEU A 301 26.11 14.05 -2.92
N ALA A 302 24.95 14.34 -3.50
CA ALA A 302 23.70 13.65 -3.18
C ALA A 302 23.75 12.16 -3.55
N ARG A 303 24.40 11.82 -4.66
CA ARG A 303 24.61 10.41 -5.08
C ARG A 303 25.47 9.67 -4.07
N TRP A 304 26.59 10.22 -3.66
CA TRP A 304 27.45 9.62 -2.63
C TRP A 304 26.74 9.50 -1.29
N LEU A 305 25.96 10.49 -0.88
CA LEU A 305 25.14 10.42 0.32
C LEU A 305 24.18 9.22 0.26
N ASN A 306 23.47 9.05 -0.85
CA ASN A 306 22.49 8.00 -1.02
C ASN A 306 23.11 6.58 -1.12
N TYR A 307 24.07 6.39 -2.03
CA TYR A 307 24.54 5.05 -2.41
C TYR A 307 25.76 4.58 -1.60
N ASP A 308 26.62 5.48 -1.14
CA ASP A 308 27.83 5.10 -0.43
C ASP A 308 27.70 5.23 1.09
N ILE A 309 26.86 6.17 1.57
CA ILE A 309 26.71 6.42 3.00
C ILE A 309 25.43 5.80 3.55
N LEU A 310 24.27 6.15 2.99
CA LEU A 310 22.97 5.76 3.55
C LEU A 310 22.47 4.39 3.09
N ALA A 311 23.05 3.81 2.04
CA ALA A 311 22.75 2.46 1.61
C ALA A 311 23.23 1.40 2.63
N VAL A 312 22.44 0.34 2.81
CA VAL A 312 22.77 -0.74 3.75
C VAL A 312 24.11 -1.40 3.40
N SER A 313 24.36 -1.62 2.12
CA SER A 313 25.58 -2.27 1.58
C SER A 313 26.74 -1.28 1.33
N GLY A 314 26.73 -0.10 1.92
CA GLY A 314 27.75 0.91 1.68
C GLY A 314 29.09 0.65 2.40
N LEU A 315 29.91 1.69 2.50
CA LEU A 315 31.27 1.68 3.08
C LEU A 315 31.30 1.24 4.54
N PRO A 316 32.47 0.82 5.07
CA PRO A 316 32.70 0.65 6.51
C PRO A 316 32.34 1.91 7.30
N TYR A 317 31.97 1.77 8.57
CA TYR A 317 31.48 2.89 9.40
C TYR A 317 32.41 4.09 9.45
N ALA A 318 33.71 3.88 9.63
CA ALA A 318 34.69 4.95 9.69
C ALA A 318 34.76 5.75 8.38
N ASP A 319 34.74 5.04 7.24
CA ASP A 319 34.78 5.66 5.91
C ASP A 319 33.48 6.39 5.60
N ARG A 320 32.32 5.84 6.04
CA ARG A 320 31.02 6.55 5.95
C ARG A 320 31.04 7.86 6.71
N CYS A 321 31.59 7.85 7.93
CA CYS A 321 31.72 9.04 8.74
C CYS A 321 32.59 10.10 8.05
N ALA A 322 33.75 9.69 7.56
CA ALA A 322 34.68 10.59 6.87
C ALA A 322 34.06 11.19 5.59
N LEU A 323 33.43 10.33 4.77
CA LEU A 323 32.75 10.79 3.53
C LEU A 323 31.54 11.67 3.85
N TYR A 324 30.79 11.35 4.90
CA TYR A 324 29.67 12.20 5.33
C TYR A 324 30.12 13.60 5.71
N ASP A 325 31.17 13.69 6.53
CA ASP A 325 31.73 14.96 6.96
C ASP A 325 32.28 15.76 5.77
N PHE A 326 32.92 15.10 4.82
CA PHE A 326 33.35 15.70 3.56
C PHE A 326 32.18 16.26 2.76
N ILE A 327 31.08 15.46 2.56
CA ILE A 327 29.91 15.93 1.82
C ILE A 327 29.28 17.16 2.48
N VAL A 328 29.14 17.16 3.81
CA VAL A 328 28.58 18.30 4.54
C VAL A 328 29.47 19.54 4.37
N ALA A 329 30.79 19.38 4.42
CA ALA A 329 31.75 20.50 4.19
C ALA A 329 31.64 21.03 2.77
N GLU A 330 31.57 20.17 1.75
CA GLU A 330 31.47 20.56 0.34
C GLU A 330 30.12 21.24 0.02
N LEU A 331 29.02 20.76 0.59
CA LEU A 331 27.72 21.43 0.50
C LEU A 331 27.78 22.83 1.16
N LYS A 332 28.43 22.91 2.32
CA LYS A 332 28.61 24.20 3.02
C LYS A 332 29.44 25.21 2.22
N ALA A 333 30.48 24.75 1.53
CA ALA A 333 31.31 25.60 0.65
C ALA A 333 30.50 26.15 -0.55
N ARG A 334 29.48 25.40 -1.01
CA ARG A 334 28.61 25.79 -2.14
C ARG A 334 27.36 26.55 -1.69
N GLU A 335 27.05 26.61 -0.41
CA GLU A 335 25.90 27.33 0.14
C GLU A 335 25.79 28.78 -0.34
N PRO A 336 26.89 29.59 -0.41
CA PRO A 336 26.80 30.98 -0.87
C PRO A 336 26.28 31.15 -2.31
N LEU A 337 26.34 30.08 -3.14
CA LEU A 337 25.83 30.06 -4.52
C LEU A 337 24.32 29.87 -4.60
N CYS A 338 23.71 29.22 -3.59
CA CYS A 338 22.26 29.01 -3.47
C CYS A 338 21.82 28.84 -2.00
N PRO A 339 21.90 29.94 -1.17
CA PRO A 339 21.73 29.84 0.29
C PRO A 339 20.38 29.28 0.70
N HIS A 340 19.31 29.70 0.00
CA HIS A 340 17.91 29.30 0.37
C HIS A 340 17.60 27.83 0.13
N ARG A 341 18.39 27.13 -0.68
CA ARG A 341 18.19 25.71 -0.98
C ARG A 341 19.23 24.82 -0.31
N ILE A 342 20.51 25.18 -0.41
CA ILE A 342 21.60 24.37 0.14
C ILE A 342 21.72 24.53 1.66
N GLY A 343 21.49 25.73 2.21
CA GLY A 343 21.62 26.00 3.64
C GLY A 343 20.79 25.14 4.57
N PRO A 344 19.47 24.98 4.33
CA PRO A 344 18.63 24.09 5.12
C PRO A 344 19.12 22.64 5.12
N VAL A 345 19.52 22.10 3.97
CA VAL A 345 20.06 20.74 3.85
C VAL A 345 21.39 20.60 4.61
N CYS A 346 22.30 21.54 4.50
CA CYS A 346 23.54 21.54 5.29
C CYS A 346 23.25 21.51 6.79
N THR A 347 22.29 22.30 7.24
CA THR A 347 21.90 22.38 8.65
C THR A 347 21.29 21.06 9.12
N LEU A 348 20.38 20.49 8.33
CA LEU A 348 19.77 19.19 8.61
C LEU A 348 20.85 18.10 8.75
N LEU A 349 21.67 17.92 7.71
CA LEU A 349 22.69 16.89 7.68
C LEU A 349 23.67 17.04 8.85
N LYS A 350 24.14 18.27 9.14
CA LYS A 350 25.02 18.54 10.26
C LYS A 350 24.39 18.13 11.60
N ASN A 351 23.13 18.52 11.84
CA ASN A 351 22.45 18.26 13.11
C ASN A 351 22.07 16.78 13.30
N GLN A 352 21.78 16.08 12.21
CA GLN A 352 21.29 14.70 12.25
C GLN A 352 22.37 13.64 11.97
N ARG A 353 23.63 14.03 11.87
CA ARG A 353 24.77 13.16 11.56
C ARG A 353 24.77 11.85 12.33
N ASN A 354 24.76 11.94 13.66
CA ASN A 354 24.86 10.75 14.53
C ASN A 354 23.64 9.85 14.43
N VAL A 355 22.47 10.44 14.21
CA VAL A 355 21.20 9.72 14.11
C VAL A 355 21.07 9.02 12.76
N LEU A 356 21.52 9.67 11.68
CA LEU A 356 21.53 9.09 10.35
C LEU A 356 22.56 7.97 10.18
N LEU A 357 23.71 8.05 10.85
CA LEU A 357 24.74 7.03 10.77
C LEU A 357 24.58 5.89 11.80
N ALA A 358 23.59 5.99 12.69
CA ALA A 358 23.39 5.01 13.78
C ALA A 358 22.95 3.61 13.31
N PHE A 359 22.57 3.43 12.04
CA PHE A 359 22.22 2.12 11.49
C PHE A 359 23.44 1.29 11.10
N ALA A 360 24.55 1.94 10.78
CA ALA A 360 25.77 1.26 10.40
C ALA A 360 26.47 0.70 11.65
N PRO A 361 26.86 -0.59 11.68
CA PRO A 361 27.54 -1.14 12.84
C PRO A 361 28.88 -0.42 13.03
N SER A 362 29.06 0.17 14.20
CA SER A 362 30.40 0.53 14.68
C SER A 362 31.10 -0.80 14.99
N ASN A 363 31.88 -1.32 14.06
CA ASN A 363 32.76 -2.43 14.36
C ASN A 363 33.74 -1.97 15.45
N GLY A 364 33.45 -2.35 16.71
CA GLY A 364 34.43 -2.38 17.79
C GLY A 364 35.21 -3.66 17.71
#